data_8626ca52d4ea5654c8bd6935865e17f0
#
_entry.id   8626ca52d4ea5654c8bd6935865e17f0
#
_cell.length_a   1.000
_cell.length_b   1.000
_cell.length_c   1.000
_cell.angle_alpha   90.00
_cell.angle_beta   90.00
_cell.angle_gamma   90.00
#
_symmetry.space_group_name_H-M   'P 1'
#
loop_
_entity.id
_entity.type
_entity.pdbx_description
1 polymer ?
#
loop_
_entity_poly.entity_id
_entity_poly.type
_entity_poly.pdbx_seq_one_letter_code
_entity_poly.pdbx_strand_id
1 'polypeptide(L)'
;MNSIPRRGLLGIALFCSGLSAASYAAEPYTLDGKDLAFSRQQIAAKDPLFVQAQAALLKKADLALNHPLFSVMDKTLVAASGNKHDYYSFPPYWWPNPDTKDGLPYIRKDGQTNPDANSDATDKNRLVKMSNDVSTLALAWYFSHDDRYAQKAAAQLKTWFLDPKTRMTPNLQHAQAIPGINTGRGIGIIDSRALVDVVDAIALLQSSDALSENDVSALKQWFGDYYHWMTTSQNGFEEENWHNN
;
A
#
# COMPACT_ATOMS: atom_id res chain seq x y z
N MET A 1 32.51 -46.19 66.39
CA MET A 1 32.29 -44.76 66.11
C MET A 1 32.48 -44.58 64.63
N ASN A 2 31.37 -44.64 63.85
CA ASN A 2 31.41 -44.61 62.39
C ASN A 2 30.89 -43.26 61.91
N SER A 3 31.75 -42.52 61.24
CA SER A 3 31.49 -41.26 60.57
C SER A 3 30.96 -41.47 59.15
N ILE A 4 29.75 -40.97 58.86
CA ILE A 4 29.11 -41.02 57.53
C ILE A 4 29.53 -39.78 56.72
N PRO A 5 29.96 -39.92 55.44
CA PRO A 5 30.23 -38.76 54.61
C PRO A 5 28.95 -38.16 53.99
N ARG A 6 28.79 -36.86 54.06
CA ARG A 6 27.77 -36.05 53.39
C ARG A 6 28.00 -36.06 51.85
N ARG A 7 27.03 -36.55 51.11
CA ARG A 7 26.95 -36.41 49.65
C ARG A 7 26.47 -35.02 49.30
N GLY A 8 27.27 -34.25 48.57
CA GLY A 8 26.89 -33.00 48.00
C GLY A 8 25.94 -33.20 46.81
N LEU A 9 24.79 -32.54 46.81
CA LEU A 9 23.92 -32.42 45.66
C LEU A 9 24.52 -31.41 44.65
N LEU A 10 24.92 -31.91 43.46
CA LEU A 10 25.25 -31.10 42.34
C LEU A 10 23.93 -30.62 41.69
N GLY A 11 23.59 -29.34 41.82
CA GLY A 11 22.49 -28.73 41.10
C GLY A 11 22.85 -28.53 39.63
N ILE A 12 22.18 -29.28 38.74
CA ILE A 12 22.25 -29.06 37.30
C ILE A 12 21.36 -27.85 36.99
N ALA A 13 21.97 -26.71 36.70
CA ALA A 13 21.27 -25.57 36.12
C ALA A 13 20.98 -25.84 34.66
N LEU A 14 19.73 -26.13 34.33
CA LEU A 14 19.27 -26.19 32.91
C LEU A 14 19.26 -24.76 32.36
N PHE A 15 20.25 -24.42 31.55
CA PHE A 15 20.20 -23.26 30.68
C PHE A 15 19.21 -23.55 29.56
N CYS A 16 17.96 -23.10 29.69
CA CYS A 16 17.04 -22.97 28.56
C CYS A 16 17.54 -21.85 27.66
N SER A 17 18.39 -22.21 26.70
CA SER A 17 18.69 -21.32 25.56
C SER A 17 17.40 -21.17 24.76
N GLY A 18 16.67 -20.08 25.02
CA GLY A 18 15.57 -19.66 24.17
C GLY A 18 16.14 -19.40 22.77
N LEU A 19 15.93 -20.34 21.84
CA LEU A 19 16.02 -20.03 20.41
C LEU A 19 14.91 -19.02 20.13
N SER A 20 15.24 -17.75 20.13
CA SER A 20 14.43 -16.73 19.45
C SER A 20 14.38 -17.16 17.99
N ALA A 21 13.25 -17.69 17.56
CA ALA A 21 12.98 -17.83 16.14
C ALA A 21 13.12 -16.45 15.53
N ALA A 22 14.22 -16.22 14.80
CA ALA A 22 14.36 -15.04 13.98
C ALA A 22 13.17 -15.08 13.02
N SER A 23 12.19 -14.23 13.27
CA SER A 23 11.12 -13.96 12.31
C SER A 23 11.81 -13.46 11.06
N TYR A 24 11.92 -14.32 10.04
CA TYR A 24 12.37 -13.89 8.73
C TYR A 24 11.32 -12.89 8.23
N ALA A 25 11.69 -11.61 8.23
CA ALA A 25 10.91 -10.61 7.51
C ALA A 25 10.71 -11.12 6.07
N ALA A 26 9.48 -11.10 5.59
CA ALA A 26 9.24 -11.43 4.19
C ALA A 26 10.08 -10.46 3.34
N GLU A 27 10.82 -11.01 2.36
CA GLU A 27 11.58 -10.16 1.46
C GLU A 27 10.61 -9.32 0.61
N PRO A 28 10.89 -8.02 0.41
CA PRO A 28 10.16 -7.21 -0.55
C PRO A 28 10.25 -7.81 -1.96
N TYR A 29 9.30 -7.50 -2.81
CA TYR A 29 9.20 -8.07 -4.16
C TYR A 29 9.94 -7.23 -5.22
N THR A 30 9.94 -5.90 -5.08
CA THR A 30 10.58 -4.97 -6.01
C THR A 30 11.77 -4.26 -5.41
N LEU A 31 11.82 -4.10 -4.08
CA LEU A 31 12.98 -3.59 -3.37
C LEU A 31 13.99 -4.72 -3.13
N ASP A 32 15.27 -4.48 -3.41
CA ASP A 32 16.32 -5.46 -3.10
C ASP A 32 16.61 -5.50 -1.59
N GLY A 33 16.33 -6.63 -0.97
CA GLY A 33 16.58 -6.83 0.47
C GLY A 33 18.05 -6.66 0.85
N LYS A 34 19.00 -6.95 -0.07
CA LYS A 34 20.44 -6.74 0.17
C LYS A 34 20.79 -5.25 0.20
N ASP A 35 20.20 -4.46 -0.69
CA ASP A 35 20.40 -3.01 -0.72
C ASP A 35 19.80 -2.35 0.52
N LEU A 36 18.66 -2.83 0.99
CA LEU A 36 18.05 -2.37 2.25
C LEU A 36 18.95 -2.71 3.44
N ALA A 37 19.46 -3.94 3.52
CA ALA A 37 20.37 -4.37 4.58
C ALA A 37 21.70 -3.60 4.55
N PHE A 38 22.28 -3.39 3.36
CA PHE A 38 23.46 -2.57 3.17
C PHE A 38 23.23 -1.13 3.65
N SER A 39 22.12 -0.53 3.26
CA SER A 39 21.75 0.84 3.69
C SER A 39 21.66 0.94 5.22
N ARG A 40 21.07 -0.05 5.90
CA ARG A 40 21.04 -0.12 7.38
C ARG A 40 22.45 -0.18 7.98
N GLN A 41 23.34 -0.96 7.39
CA GLN A 41 24.74 -1.05 7.85
C GLN A 41 25.45 0.30 7.70
N GLN A 42 25.27 1.02 6.58
CA GLN A 42 25.87 2.33 6.37
C GLN A 42 25.32 3.38 7.35
N ILE A 43 24.02 3.35 7.63
CA ILE A 43 23.41 4.21 8.65
C ILE A 43 24.01 3.92 10.03
N ALA A 44 24.16 2.65 10.41
CA ALA A 44 24.76 2.25 11.67
C ALA A 44 26.24 2.64 11.77
N ALA A 45 26.96 2.60 10.64
CA ALA A 45 28.35 3.07 10.53
C ALA A 45 28.48 4.60 10.49
N LYS A 46 27.35 5.34 10.53
CA LYS A 46 27.28 6.81 10.47
C LYS A 46 27.84 7.40 9.17
N ASP A 47 27.71 6.67 8.06
CA ASP A 47 28.04 7.23 6.76
C ASP A 47 27.19 8.49 6.50
N PRO A 48 27.81 9.65 6.19
CA PRO A 48 27.08 10.92 6.10
C PRO A 48 25.99 10.93 5.04
N LEU A 49 26.19 10.24 3.90
CA LEU A 49 25.21 10.18 2.80
C LEU A 49 23.96 9.41 3.22
N PHE A 50 24.16 8.23 3.84
CA PHE A 50 23.05 7.38 4.27
C PHE A 50 22.30 7.96 5.47
N VAL A 51 23.00 8.61 6.41
CA VAL A 51 22.37 9.33 7.53
C VAL A 51 21.55 10.50 7.04
N GLN A 52 22.03 11.26 6.04
CA GLN A 52 21.27 12.35 5.42
C GLN A 52 20.02 11.84 4.70
N ALA A 53 20.14 10.72 3.96
CA ALA A 53 19.01 10.11 3.27
C ALA A 53 17.95 9.62 4.27
N GLN A 54 18.39 8.96 5.37
CA GLN A 54 17.48 8.55 6.45
C GLN A 54 16.77 9.76 7.06
N ALA A 55 17.47 10.83 7.38
CA ALA A 55 16.87 12.03 7.95
C ALA A 55 15.80 12.65 7.01
N ALA A 56 16.06 12.65 5.70
CA ALA A 56 15.09 13.09 4.70
C ALA A 56 13.85 12.20 4.64
N LEU A 57 14.03 10.87 4.73
CA LEU A 57 12.92 9.90 4.81
C LEU A 57 12.08 10.12 6.07
N LEU A 58 12.72 10.20 7.24
CA LEU A 58 12.02 10.40 8.52
C LEU A 58 11.23 11.72 8.54
N LYS A 59 11.78 12.79 7.97
CA LYS A 59 11.03 14.05 7.82
C LYS A 59 9.75 13.89 6.99
N LYS A 60 9.78 13.11 5.91
CA LYS A 60 8.57 12.79 5.12
C LYS A 60 7.59 11.93 5.90
N ALA A 61 8.11 10.94 6.64
CA ALA A 61 7.29 10.07 7.46
C ALA A 61 6.59 10.82 8.61
N ASP A 62 7.26 11.78 9.25
CA ASP A 62 6.66 12.64 10.26
C ASP A 62 5.51 13.49 9.72
N LEU A 63 5.57 13.93 8.45
CA LEU A 63 4.44 14.58 7.79
C LEU A 63 3.29 13.58 7.56
N ALA A 64 3.60 12.38 7.09
CA ALA A 64 2.60 11.34 6.83
C ALA A 64 1.88 10.87 8.11
N LEU A 65 2.50 10.93 9.29
CA LEU A 65 1.83 10.67 10.57
C LEU A 65 0.60 11.57 10.79
N ASN A 66 0.66 12.81 10.29
CA ASN A 66 -0.40 13.80 10.47
C ASN A 66 -1.46 13.77 9.36
N HIS A 67 -1.25 13.01 8.29
CA HIS A 67 -2.26 12.88 7.26
C HIS A 67 -3.48 12.10 7.77
N PRO A 68 -4.69 12.40 7.25
CA PRO A 68 -5.86 11.57 7.53
C PRO A 68 -5.66 10.14 7.05
N LEU A 69 -6.47 9.22 7.52
CA LEU A 69 -6.61 7.90 6.89
C LEU A 69 -7.46 8.07 5.63
N PHE A 70 -6.88 7.77 4.48
CA PHE A 70 -7.57 7.87 3.20
C PHE A 70 -8.48 6.68 2.95
N SER A 71 -9.65 6.93 2.37
CA SER A 71 -10.62 5.91 2.01
C SER A 71 -11.30 6.24 0.68
N VAL A 72 -11.75 5.21 -0.05
CA VAL A 72 -12.65 5.38 -1.19
C VAL A 72 -14.00 5.98 -0.78
N MET A 73 -14.34 5.95 0.51
CA MET A 73 -15.57 6.55 1.03
C MET A 73 -15.53 8.08 1.07
N ASP A 74 -14.35 8.70 0.89
CA ASP A 74 -14.17 10.14 0.96
C ASP A 74 -14.50 10.87 -0.35
N LYS A 75 -14.66 10.14 -1.46
CA LYS A 75 -15.02 10.76 -2.74
C LYS A 75 -16.43 11.35 -2.73
N THR A 76 -16.62 12.43 -3.46
CA THR A 76 -17.92 13.07 -3.62
C THR A 76 -18.70 12.55 -4.82
N LEU A 77 -18.02 12.08 -5.86
CA LEU A 77 -18.60 11.45 -7.04
C LEU A 77 -18.61 9.93 -6.86
N VAL A 78 -19.69 9.29 -7.26
CA VAL A 78 -19.86 7.84 -7.12
C VAL A 78 -19.87 7.19 -8.49
N ALA A 79 -19.25 6.02 -8.60
CA ALA A 79 -19.26 5.21 -9.81
C ALA A 79 -20.67 4.85 -10.28
N ALA A 80 -20.83 4.45 -11.54
CA ALA A 80 -22.12 4.07 -12.12
C ALA A 80 -22.83 2.90 -11.38
N SER A 81 -22.07 2.10 -10.62
CA SER A 81 -22.63 1.06 -9.75
C SER A 81 -23.46 1.60 -8.58
N GLY A 82 -23.28 2.87 -8.20
CA GLY A 82 -23.87 3.45 -6.99
C GLY A 82 -23.17 3.01 -5.70
N ASN A 83 -22.17 2.13 -5.77
CA ASN A 83 -21.42 1.63 -4.61
C ASN A 83 -20.20 2.49 -4.33
N LYS A 84 -20.15 3.16 -3.18
CA LYS A 84 -19.01 3.99 -2.78
C LYS A 84 -17.70 3.22 -2.54
N HIS A 85 -17.79 1.92 -2.30
CA HIS A 85 -16.61 1.06 -2.17
C HIS A 85 -15.87 0.85 -3.49
N ASP A 86 -16.53 1.05 -4.63
CA ASP A 86 -15.91 0.91 -5.93
C ASP A 86 -15.00 2.10 -6.22
N TYR A 87 -13.79 1.79 -6.67
CA TYR A 87 -12.84 2.79 -7.15
C TYR A 87 -13.41 3.54 -8.34
N TYR A 88 -13.27 4.86 -8.34
CA TYR A 88 -13.74 5.71 -9.43
C TYR A 88 -12.72 6.77 -9.79
N SER A 89 -12.43 6.93 -11.09
CA SER A 89 -11.54 7.97 -11.59
C SER A 89 -11.94 8.43 -13.00
N PHE A 90 -11.44 9.62 -13.38
CA PHE A 90 -11.55 10.17 -14.72
C PHE A 90 -10.23 10.06 -15.48
N PRO A 91 -10.30 9.89 -16.82
CA PRO A 91 -9.13 9.96 -17.68
C PRO A 91 -8.62 11.40 -17.83
N PRO A 92 -7.28 11.61 -17.98
CA PRO A 92 -6.69 12.95 -17.93
C PRO A 92 -7.06 13.87 -19.10
N TYR A 93 -7.36 13.30 -20.29
CA TYR A 93 -7.52 14.09 -21.51
C TYR A 93 -8.97 14.24 -21.98
N TRP A 94 -9.93 13.96 -21.12
CA TRP A 94 -11.35 14.06 -21.44
C TRP A 94 -11.99 15.22 -20.68
N TRP A 95 -12.78 16.02 -21.41
CA TRP A 95 -13.34 17.27 -20.94
C TRP A 95 -14.85 17.29 -21.15
N PRO A 96 -15.60 18.02 -20.30
CA PRO A 96 -16.99 18.31 -20.60
C PRO A 96 -17.14 18.91 -22.01
N ASN A 97 -18.15 18.48 -22.74
CA ASN A 97 -18.46 18.99 -24.08
C ASN A 97 -19.07 20.40 -23.98
N PRO A 98 -18.41 21.45 -24.52
CA PRO A 98 -18.93 22.81 -24.43
C PRO A 98 -20.16 23.05 -25.30
N ASP A 99 -20.42 22.16 -26.28
CA ASP A 99 -21.53 22.30 -27.22
C ASP A 99 -22.85 21.69 -26.68
N THR A 100 -22.80 21.10 -25.47
CA THR A 100 -23.98 20.48 -24.83
C THR A 100 -24.25 21.13 -23.46
N LYS A 101 -25.55 21.17 -23.09
CA LYS A 101 -25.98 21.83 -21.85
C LYS A 101 -25.47 21.16 -20.58
N ASP A 102 -25.32 19.85 -20.62
CA ASP A 102 -24.88 19.00 -19.50
C ASP A 102 -23.40 18.57 -19.59
N GLY A 103 -22.68 19.04 -20.63
CA GLY A 103 -21.29 18.68 -20.86
C GLY A 103 -21.09 17.24 -21.38
N LEU A 104 -22.18 16.52 -21.75
CA LEU A 104 -22.11 15.13 -22.17
C LEU A 104 -22.38 14.95 -23.69
N PRO A 105 -21.79 13.93 -24.33
CA PRO A 105 -20.68 13.12 -23.85
C PRO A 105 -19.38 13.94 -23.76
N TYR A 106 -18.48 13.56 -22.86
CA TYR A 106 -17.16 14.20 -22.79
C TYR A 106 -16.41 14.08 -24.14
N ILE A 107 -15.60 15.08 -24.44
CA ILE A 107 -14.76 15.15 -25.65
C ILE A 107 -13.27 15.01 -25.31
N ARG A 108 -12.52 14.39 -26.21
CA ARG A 108 -11.07 14.21 -26.05
C ARG A 108 -10.31 15.46 -26.49
N LYS A 109 -9.35 15.91 -25.65
CA LYS A 109 -8.41 16.99 -25.95
C LYS A 109 -7.00 16.50 -25.62
N ASP A 110 -6.33 15.89 -26.60
CA ASP A 110 -5.00 15.32 -26.41
C ASP A 110 -3.99 16.37 -25.94
N GLY A 111 -3.14 15.96 -25.00
CA GLY A 111 -2.12 16.82 -24.41
C GLY A 111 -2.65 17.87 -23.41
N GLN A 112 -3.97 18.00 -23.23
CA GLN A 112 -4.58 18.94 -22.30
C GLN A 112 -5.17 18.17 -21.09
N THR A 113 -4.45 18.17 -19.97
CA THR A 113 -4.93 17.51 -18.75
C THR A 113 -6.09 18.24 -18.14
N ASN A 114 -7.23 17.56 -18.01
CA ASN A 114 -8.38 18.05 -17.26
C ASN A 114 -8.08 18.04 -15.75
N PRO A 115 -8.13 19.20 -15.06
CA PRO A 115 -7.91 19.24 -13.61
C PRO A 115 -8.83 18.33 -12.81
N ASP A 116 -10.07 18.09 -13.27
CA ASP A 116 -11.03 17.22 -12.57
C ASP A 116 -10.54 15.78 -12.45
N ALA A 117 -9.69 15.31 -13.40
CA ALA A 117 -9.08 13.98 -13.35
C ALA A 117 -8.11 13.82 -12.15
N ASN A 118 -7.61 14.93 -11.62
CA ASN A 118 -6.72 14.97 -10.45
C ASN A 118 -7.36 15.68 -9.25
N SER A 119 -8.69 15.77 -9.22
CA SER A 119 -9.41 16.35 -8.08
C SER A 119 -9.67 15.30 -6.99
N ASP A 120 -10.00 15.76 -5.79
CA ASP A 120 -10.43 14.89 -4.69
C ASP A 120 -11.91 14.47 -4.80
N ALA A 121 -12.59 14.81 -5.91
CA ALA A 121 -13.93 14.33 -6.20
C ALA A 121 -13.97 12.83 -6.53
N THR A 122 -12.84 12.27 -6.99
CA THR A 122 -12.65 10.86 -7.31
C THR A 122 -11.51 10.25 -6.47
N ASP A 123 -11.15 8.99 -6.72
CA ASP A 123 -10.23 8.25 -5.85
C ASP A 123 -8.75 8.31 -6.27
N LYS A 124 -8.43 8.74 -7.49
CA LYS A 124 -7.07 8.65 -8.04
C LYS A 124 -6.02 9.29 -7.14
N ASN A 125 -6.25 10.54 -6.72
CA ASN A 125 -5.31 11.25 -5.85
C ASN A 125 -5.18 10.57 -4.47
N ARG A 126 -6.32 10.05 -3.93
CA ARG A 126 -6.31 9.36 -2.63
C ARG A 126 -5.53 8.06 -2.70
N LEU A 127 -5.69 7.27 -3.77
CA LEU A 127 -4.92 6.05 -3.97
C LEU A 127 -3.42 6.34 -3.97
N VAL A 128 -2.99 7.36 -4.73
CA VAL A 128 -1.58 7.76 -4.80
C VAL A 128 -1.08 8.27 -3.44
N LYS A 129 -1.84 9.11 -2.75
CA LYS A 129 -1.47 9.63 -1.42
C LYS A 129 -1.36 8.49 -0.40
N MET A 130 -2.35 7.59 -0.37
CA MET A 130 -2.37 6.41 0.49
C MET A 130 -1.14 5.53 0.25
N SER A 131 -0.86 5.20 -1.00
CA SER A 131 0.27 4.35 -1.36
C SER A 131 1.61 4.98 -0.98
N ASN A 132 1.79 6.28 -1.25
CA ASN A 132 3.00 7.01 -0.87
C ASN A 132 3.19 7.08 0.65
N ASP A 133 2.12 7.32 1.42
CA ASP A 133 2.20 7.35 2.87
C ASP A 133 2.58 5.98 3.43
N VAL A 134 1.90 4.91 2.98
CA VAL A 134 2.17 3.54 3.45
C VAL A 134 3.61 3.14 3.15
N SER A 135 4.10 3.37 1.93
CA SER A 135 5.47 3.05 1.53
C SER A 135 6.50 3.86 2.32
N THR A 136 6.29 5.18 2.46
CA THR A 136 7.17 6.07 3.23
C THR A 136 7.25 5.65 4.70
N LEU A 137 6.11 5.36 5.31
CA LEU A 137 6.02 4.96 6.71
C LEU A 137 6.64 3.57 6.96
N ALA A 138 6.43 2.61 6.06
CA ALA A 138 7.02 1.28 6.17
C ALA A 138 8.56 1.33 6.08
N LEU A 139 9.10 2.09 5.13
CA LEU A 139 10.54 2.32 5.01
C LEU A 139 11.11 3.07 6.23
N ALA A 140 10.40 4.09 6.74
CA ALA A 140 10.81 4.82 7.92
C ALA A 140 10.87 3.90 9.15
N TRP A 141 9.88 3.04 9.35
CA TRP A 141 9.92 2.02 10.40
C TRP A 141 11.08 1.05 10.19
N TYR A 142 11.30 0.55 8.98
CA TYR A 142 12.38 -0.38 8.68
C TYR A 142 13.76 0.18 9.06
N PHE A 143 14.01 1.47 8.83
CA PHE A 143 15.29 2.10 9.10
C PHE A 143 15.44 2.70 10.51
N SER A 144 14.33 2.98 11.21
CA SER A 144 14.37 3.64 12.53
C SER A 144 13.89 2.75 13.68
N HIS A 145 13.09 1.73 13.40
CA HIS A 145 12.34 0.96 14.40
C HIS A 145 11.42 1.81 15.29
N ASP A 146 10.96 2.96 14.78
CA ASP A 146 9.94 3.76 15.45
C ASP A 146 8.54 3.22 15.12
N ASP A 147 7.91 2.56 16.07
CA ASP A 147 6.63 1.87 15.90
C ASP A 147 5.47 2.80 15.52
N ARG A 148 5.58 4.11 15.76
CA ARG A 148 4.56 5.07 15.31
C ARG A 148 4.34 5.00 13.81
N TYR A 149 5.42 4.81 13.04
CA TYR A 149 5.34 4.68 11.58
C TYR A 149 4.63 3.38 11.16
N ALA A 150 5.01 2.25 11.76
CA ALA A 150 4.36 0.97 11.46
C ALA A 150 2.87 0.99 11.82
N GLN A 151 2.51 1.53 12.98
CA GLN A 151 1.12 1.64 13.43
C GLN A 151 0.27 2.51 12.49
N LYS A 152 0.80 3.65 12.03
CA LYS A 152 0.10 4.52 11.08
C LYS A 152 -0.06 3.86 9.73
N ALA A 153 0.99 3.19 9.20
CA ALA A 153 0.92 2.44 7.96
C ALA A 153 -0.11 1.31 8.03
N ALA A 154 -0.09 0.52 9.12
CA ALA A 154 -1.06 -0.54 9.35
C ALA A 154 -2.50 -0.02 9.44
N ALA A 155 -2.73 1.10 10.13
CA ALA A 155 -4.05 1.73 10.20
C ALA A 155 -4.54 2.15 8.80
N GLN A 156 -3.66 2.71 7.96
CA GLN A 156 -4.00 3.09 6.59
C GLN A 156 -4.31 1.87 5.72
N LEU A 157 -3.52 0.78 5.83
CA LEU A 157 -3.77 -0.48 5.12
C LEU A 157 -5.12 -1.08 5.51
N LYS A 158 -5.44 -1.11 6.80
CA LYS A 158 -6.74 -1.60 7.29
C LYS A 158 -7.90 -0.77 6.77
N THR A 159 -7.76 0.55 6.77
CA THR A 159 -8.80 1.45 6.27
C THR A 159 -9.07 1.25 4.79
N TRP A 160 -8.02 1.12 3.97
CA TRP A 160 -8.19 1.03 2.51
C TRP A 160 -8.58 -0.37 2.03
N PHE A 161 -8.10 -1.43 2.69
CA PHE A 161 -8.23 -2.79 2.17
C PHE A 161 -9.11 -3.73 3.01
N LEU A 162 -9.24 -3.50 4.33
CA LEU A 162 -9.81 -4.52 5.22
C LEU A 162 -11.11 -4.11 5.90
N ASP A 163 -11.23 -2.89 6.42
CA ASP A 163 -12.40 -2.46 7.17
C ASP A 163 -13.65 -2.46 6.27
N PRO A 164 -14.68 -3.27 6.59
CA PRO A 164 -15.90 -3.36 5.79
C PRO A 164 -16.62 -2.03 5.57
N LYS A 165 -16.40 -1.04 6.43
CA LYS A 165 -17.03 0.28 6.31
C LYS A 165 -16.30 1.21 5.34
N THR A 166 -15.02 0.96 5.06
CA THR A 166 -14.16 1.93 4.36
C THR A 166 -13.35 1.32 3.22
N ARG A 167 -13.24 -0.02 3.17
CA ARG A 167 -12.38 -0.70 2.21
C ARG A 167 -12.81 -0.50 0.76
N MET A 168 -11.83 -0.46 -0.11
CA MET A 168 -12.02 -0.53 -1.55
C MET A 168 -12.43 -1.94 -1.99
N THR A 169 -13.37 -2.06 -2.93
CA THR A 169 -13.64 -3.32 -3.66
C THR A 169 -12.37 -3.69 -4.47
N PRO A 170 -11.94 -4.97 -4.49
CA PRO A 170 -10.71 -5.38 -5.17
C PRO A 170 -10.86 -5.42 -6.69
N ASN A 171 -11.17 -4.28 -7.29
CA ASN A 171 -11.24 -4.10 -8.74
C ASN A 171 -11.11 -2.62 -9.13
N LEU A 172 -10.83 -2.37 -10.40
CA LEU A 172 -10.82 -1.05 -11.03
C LEU A 172 -11.85 -0.93 -12.15
N GLN A 173 -13.01 -1.58 -11.97
CA GLN A 173 -14.07 -1.63 -12.99
C GLN A 173 -14.50 -0.25 -13.49
N HIS A 174 -14.44 0.76 -12.61
CA HIS A 174 -14.87 2.13 -12.91
C HIS A 174 -13.69 3.12 -13.00
N ALA A 175 -12.46 2.62 -13.22
CA ALA A 175 -11.30 3.47 -13.42
C ALA A 175 -11.35 4.14 -14.79
N GLN A 176 -10.94 5.41 -14.83
CA GLN A 176 -10.90 6.24 -16.02
C GLN A 176 -12.21 6.21 -16.84
N ALA A 177 -13.34 6.26 -16.14
CA ALA A 177 -14.65 6.37 -16.75
C ALA A 177 -14.80 7.68 -17.53
N ILE A 178 -15.42 7.61 -18.72
CA ILE A 178 -15.66 8.77 -19.58
C ILE A 178 -17.15 9.09 -19.54
N PRO A 179 -17.56 10.18 -18.85
CA PRO A 179 -18.97 10.53 -18.75
C PRO A 179 -19.68 10.64 -20.11
N GLY A 180 -20.81 9.95 -20.22
CA GLY A 180 -21.60 9.87 -21.45
C GLY A 180 -21.06 8.89 -22.52
N ILE A 181 -19.93 8.18 -22.26
CA ILE A 181 -19.34 7.19 -23.20
C ILE A 181 -19.22 5.81 -22.56
N ASN A 182 -18.58 5.71 -21.39
CA ASN A 182 -18.42 4.45 -20.67
C ASN A 182 -18.36 4.65 -19.15
N THR A 183 -18.45 3.56 -18.40
CA THR A 183 -18.44 3.56 -16.93
C THR A 183 -17.11 3.14 -16.32
N GLY A 184 -16.11 2.94 -17.15
CA GLY A 184 -14.76 2.47 -16.85
C GLY A 184 -14.16 1.79 -18.07
N ARG A 185 -12.85 1.57 -18.10
CA ARG A 185 -12.13 0.98 -19.25
C ARG A 185 -10.82 0.33 -18.82
N GLY A 186 -10.30 -0.59 -19.64
CA GLY A 186 -9.11 -1.38 -19.34
C GLY A 186 -7.89 -0.54 -19.00
N ILE A 187 -7.56 0.48 -19.82
CA ILE A 187 -6.41 1.39 -19.57
C ILE A 187 -6.46 2.08 -18.19
N GLY A 188 -7.62 2.09 -17.52
CA GLY A 188 -7.77 2.59 -16.17
C GLY A 188 -6.98 1.79 -15.11
N ILE A 189 -6.57 0.55 -15.42
CA ILE A 189 -5.74 -0.30 -14.56
C ILE A 189 -4.40 0.38 -14.23
N ILE A 190 -3.90 1.26 -15.10
CA ILE A 190 -2.67 2.04 -14.86
C ILE A 190 -2.74 2.87 -13.56
N ASP A 191 -3.92 3.24 -13.11
CA ASP A 191 -4.08 3.99 -11.85
C ASP A 191 -3.59 3.19 -10.64
N SER A 192 -3.57 1.84 -10.72
CA SER A 192 -3.09 0.96 -9.65
C SER A 192 -1.58 0.80 -9.57
N ARG A 193 -0.81 1.44 -10.45
CA ARG A 193 0.67 1.33 -10.43
C ARG A 193 1.27 1.61 -9.05
N ALA A 194 0.71 2.55 -8.31
CA ALA A 194 1.17 2.88 -6.96
C ALA A 194 0.97 1.74 -5.94
N LEU A 195 0.13 0.74 -6.22
CA LEU A 195 -0.08 -0.41 -5.34
C LEU A 195 1.12 -1.37 -5.30
N VAL A 196 2.02 -1.31 -6.26
CA VAL A 196 3.28 -2.09 -6.26
C VAL A 196 4.09 -1.76 -5.00
N ASP A 197 4.26 -0.47 -4.69
CA ASP A 197 5.00 -0.03 -3.50
C ASP A 197 4.28 -0.42 -2.20
N VAL A 198 2.96 -0.55 -2.23
CA VAL A 198 2.16 -1.01 -1.07
C VAL A 198 2.44 -2.48 -0.76
N VAL A 199 2.61 -3.33 -1.78
CA VAL A 199 2.94 -4.75 -1.58
C VAL A 199 4.29 -4.89 -0.89
N ASP A 200 5.31 -4.13 -1.29
CA ASP A 200 6.60 -4.11 -0.62
C ASP A 200 6.51 -3.57 0.82
N ALA A 201 5.72 -2.52 1.03
CA ALA A 201 5.47 -1.98 2.37
C ALA A 201 4.82 -3.03 3.30
N ILE A 202 3.86 -3.82 2.81
CA ILE A 202 3.26 -4.92 3.57
C ILE A 202 4.32 -5.96 3.93
N ALA A 203 5.22 -6.32 3.00
CA ALA A 203 6.29 -7.27 3.27
C ALA A 203 7.23 -6.77 4.38
N LEU A 204 7.64 -5.50 4.34
CA LEU A 204 8.45 -4.88 5.39
C LEU A 204 7.74 -4.91 6.75
N LEU A 205 6.45 -4.57 6.78
CA LEU A 205 5.67 -4.47 8.01
C LEU A 205 5.32 -5.83 8.64
N GLN A 206 5.49 -6.96 7.95
CA GLN A 206 5.24 -8.30 8.51
C GLN A 206 6.13 -8.62 9.71
N SER A 207 7.29 -7.97 9.84
CA SER A 207 8.17 -8.13 10.99
C SER A 207 7.91 -7.11 12.12
N SER A 208 6.88 -6.26 11.97
CA SER A 208 6.41 -5.36 13.01
C SER A 208 5.22 -5.96 13.77
N ASP A 209 4.97 -5.49 14.98
CA ASP A 209 3.78 -5.88 15.75
C ASP A 209 2.50 -5.13 15.30
N ALA A 210 2.58 -4.28 14.27
CA ALA A 210 1.45 -3.44 13.84
C ALA A 210 0.42 -4.18 12.97
N LEU A 211 0.84 -5.25 12.27
CA LEU A 211 -0.03 -6.13 11.49
C LEU A 211 -0.07 -7.52 12.14
N SER A 212 -1.26 -7.99 12.48
CA SER A 212 -1.46 -9.37 12.90
C SER A 212 -1.34 -10.33 11.71
N GLU A 213 -1.12 -11.63 11.98
CA GLU A 213 -1.15 -12.67 10.95
C GLU A 213 -2.48 -12.69 10.16
N ASN A 214 -3.59 -12.41 10.85
CA ASN A 214 -4.90 -12.30 10.21
C ASN A 214 -4.97 -11.08 9.28
N ASP A 215 -4.41 -9.94 9.67
CA ASP A 215 -4.35 -8.75 8.80
C ASP A 215 -3.54 -9.04 7.54
N VAL A 216 -2.36 -9.67 7.69
CA VAL A 216 -1.51 -10.05 6.56
C VAL A 216 -2.22 -11.04 5.64
N SER A 217 -2.90 -12.04 6.18
CA SER A 217 -3.68 -13.01 5.40
C SER A 217 -4.83 -12.33 4.64
N ALA A 218 -5.55 -11.42 5.29
CA ALA A 218 -6.64 -10.67 4.67
C ALA A 218 -6.15 -9.71 3.56
N LEU A 219 -4.99 -9.06 3.75
CA LEU A 219 -4.35 -8.25 2.71
C LEU A 219 -3.95 -9.11 1.50
N LYS A 220 -3.33 -10.27 1.72
CA LYS A 220 -3.00 -11.22 0.64
C LYS A 220 -4.25 -11.67 -0.12
N GLN A 221 -5.36 -11.92 0.59
CA GLN A 221 -6.63 -12.27 -0.06
C GLN A 221 -7.14 -11.13 -0.92
N TRP A 222 -7.13 -9.88 -0.41
CA TRP A 222 -7.57 -8.71 -1.18
C TRP A 222 -6.76 -8.54 -2.48
N PHE A 223 -5.42 -8.65 -2.40
CA PHE A 223 -4.56 -8.57 -3.58
C PHE A 223 -4.75 -9.78 -4.52
N GLY A 224 -5.03 -10.98 -3.97
CA GLY A 224 -5.40 -12.16 -4.76
C GLY A 224 -6.70 -11.97 -5.53
N ASP A 225 -7.73 -11.40 -4.90
CA ASP A 225 -9.00 -11.09 -5.55
C ASP A 225 -8.82 -10.00 -6.63
N TYR A 226 -7.97 -8.99 -6.36
CA TYR A 226 -7.63 -7.96 -7.33
C TYR A 226 -6.89 -8.54 -8.55
N TYR A 227 -5.91 -9.41 -8.32
CA TYR A 227 -5.19 -10.13 -9.38
C TYR A 227 -6.13 -10.99 -10.20
N HIS A 228 -7.02 -11.73 -9.55
CA HIS A 228 -8.03 -12.53 -10.23
C HIS A 228 -8.91 -11.65 -11.14
N TRP A 229 -9.42 -10.53 -10.62
CA TRP A 229 -10.19 -9.59 -11.43
C TRP A 229 -9.37 -9.06 -12.62
N MET A 230 -8.11 -8.67 -12.41
CA MET A 230 -7.21 -8.16 -13.45
C MET A 230 -7.01 -9.17 -14.60
N THR A 231 -6.91 -10.46 -14.26
CA THR A 231 -6.61 -11.53 -15.24
C THR A 231 -7.84 -12.20 -15.85
N THR A 232 -9.04 -11.90 -15.37
CA THR A 232 -10.27 -12.57 -15.85
C THR A 232 -11.37 -11.61 -16.31
N SER A 233 -11.25 -10.31 -16.03
CA SER A 233 -12.25 -9.31 -16.43
C SER A 233 -12.05 -8.82 -17.86
N GLN A 234 -13.11 -8.28 -18.45
CA GLN A 234 -13.03 -7.63 -19.76
C GLN A 234 -12.01 -6.48 -19.76
N ASN A 235 -12.01 -5.65 -18.70
CA ASN A 235 -11.05 -4.55 -18.56
C ASN A 235 -9.59 -5.06 -18.51
N GLY A 236 -9.34 -6.18 -17.85
CA GLY A 236 -8.02 -6.81 -17.80
C GLY A 236 -7.56 -7.27 -19.18
N PHE A 237 -8.41 -7.92 -19.95
CA PHE A 237 -8.10 -8.32 -21.33
C PHE A 237 -7.87 -7.12 -22.26
N GLU A 238 -8.63 -6.06 -22.09
CA GLU A 238 -8.45 -4.84 -22.88
C GLU A 238 -7.09 -4.18 -22.60
N GLU A 239 -6.66 -4.14 -21.35
CA GLU A 239 -5.37 -3.57 -20.96
C GLU A 239 -4.21 -4.42 -21.44
N GLU A 240 -4.28 -5.74 -21.34
CA GLU A 240 -3.27 -6.67 -21.87
C GLU A 240 -3.11 -6.47 -23.39
N ASN A 241 -4.20 -6.41 -24.14
CA ASN A 241 -4.17 -6.23 -25.57
C ASN A 241 -3.64 -4.87 -25.99
N TRP A 242 -3.90 -3.81 -25.22
CA TRP A 242 -3.39 -2.46 -25.49
C TRP A 242 -1.86 -2.38 -25.40
N HIS A 243 -1.26 -3.05 -24.41
CA HIS A 243 0.20 -3.03 -24.22
C HIS A 243 0.95 -4.02 -25.12
N ASN A 244 0.27 -5.00 -25.69
CA ASN A 244 0.86 -6.01 -26.58
C ASN A 244 0.75 -5.66 -28.07
N ASN A 245 0.13 -4.54 -28.45
CA ASN A 245 0.04 -3.99 -29.79
C ASN A 245 0.81 -2.67 -29.90
#